data_430c7b729da6071d34e363aa50d8d76f
#
_entry.id   430c7b729da6071d34e363aa50d8d76f
#
_cell.length_a   1.000
_cell.length_b   1.000
_cell.length_c   1.000
_cell.angle_alpha   90.00
_cell.angle_beta   90.00
_cell.angle_gamma   90.00
#
_symmetry.space_group_name_H-M   'P 1'
#
loop_
_entity.id
_entity.type
_entity.pdbx_description
1 polymer ?
#
loop_
_entity_poly.entity_id
_entity_poly.type
_entity_poly.pdbx_seq_one_letter_code
_entity_poly.pdbx_strand_id
1 'polypeptide(L)'
;MKKSKRMAAFLMVLLALTGCGREVKKEAVYVNITAQEAKKLMDREEGYVILDVRTEDEYAQGHVPGAVLIPDYEIETKAEEILTDKDQMIMVYCRSGRRSKNAAQVLVELGYTDIREFGGIIDWPYETEQ
;
A
#
# COMPACT_ATOMS: atom_id res chain seq x y z
N MET A 1 -5.12 -42.44 68.82
CA MET A 1 -5.94 -41.94 67.74
C MET A 1 -5.10 -41.07 66.82
N LYS A 2 -4.74 -41.57 65.66
CA LYS A 2 -3.95 -40.82 64.71
C LYS A 2 -4.90 -40.25 63.69
N LYS A 3 -5.09 -38.94 63.67
CA LYS A 3 -5.78 -38.28 62.63
C LYS A 3 -4.87 -38.11 61.42
N SER A 4 -5.13 -38.87 60.39
CA SER A 4 -4.43 -38.74 59.16
C SER A 4 -4.93 -37.44 58.44
N LYS A 5 -4.06 -36.47 58.37
CA LYS A 5 -4.30 -35.30 57.58
C LYS A 5 -4.07 -35.67 56.13
N ARG A 6 -5.14 -35.89 55.41
CA ARG A 6 -5.07 -35.97 53.96
C ARG A 6 -4.79 -34.57 53.42
N MET A 7 -3.57 -34.37 53.07
CA MET A 7 -3.16 -33.21 52.33
C MET A 7 -3.65 -33.41 50.89
N ALA A 8 -4.70 -32.72 50.55
CA ALA A 8 -5.14 -32.66 49.19
C ALA A 8 -4.13 -31.82 48.43
N ALA A 9 -3.31 -32.48 47.63
CA ALA A 9 -2.48 -31.80 46.66
C ALA A 9 -3.41 -31.18 45.63
N PHE A 10 -3.63 -29.89 45.72
CA PHE A 10 -4.29 -29.12 44.68
C PHE A 10 -3.28 -29.03 43.55
N LEU A 11 -3.42 -29.93 42.59
CA LEU A 11 -2.70 -29.84 41.33
C LEU A 11 -3.30 -28.66 40.55
N MET A 12 -2.74 -27.49 40.74
CA MET A 12 -3.03 -26.38 39.87
C MET A 12 -2.50 -26.72 38.48
N VAL A 13 -3.36 -27.26 37.64
CA VAL A 13 -3.09 -27.32 36.22
C VAL A 13 -3.10 -25.87 35.76
N LEU A 14 -1.93 -25.28 35.73
CA LEU A 14 -1.71 -24.02 35.03
C LEU A 14 -1.91 -24.34 33.55
N LEU A 15 -3.15 -24.17 33.08
CA LEU A 15 -3.39 -24.09 31.66
C LEU A 15 -2.64 -22.84 31.18
N ALA A 16 -1.42 -23.02 30.75
CA ALA A 16 -0.77 -22.04 29.93
C ALA A 16 -1.60 -21.96 28.66
N LEU A 17 -2.53 -21.01 28.62
CA LEU A 17 -3.08 -20.52 27.41
C LEU A 17 -1.91 -19.90 26.65
N THR A 18 -1.15 -20.74 25.97
CA THR A 18 -0.38 -20.27 24.84
C THR A 18 -1.42 -19.84 23.83
N GLY A 19 -1.90 -18.61 23.98
CA GLY A 19 -2.60 -17.96 22.92
C GLY A 19 -1.66 -18.03 21.72
N CYS A 20 -1.97 -18.89 20.76
CA CYS A 20 -1.46 -18.71 19.44
C CYS A 20 -1.90 -17.31 19.05
N GLY A 21 -1.04 -16.32 19.28
CA GLY A 21 -1.18 -15.05 18.65
C GLY A 21 -1.15 -15.32 17.17
N ARG A 22 -2.30 -15.47 16.57
CA ARG A 22 -2.42 -15.18 15.16
C ARG A 22 -2.05 -13.71 15.10
N GLU A 23 -0.80 -13.44 14.75
CA GLU A 23 -0.48 -12.17 14.17
C GLU A 23 -1.40 -12.05 12.97
N VAL A 24 -2.46 -11.29 13.15
CA VAL A 24 -3.24 -10.80 12.04
C VAL A 24 -2.24 -9.91 11.31
N LYS A 25 -1.51 -10.49 10.36
CA LYS A 25 -0.84 -9.71 9.35
C LYS A 25 -1.95 -8.88 8.75
N LYS A 26 -1.95 -7.58 9.05
CA LYS A 26 -2.74 -6.65 8.25
C LYS A 26 -2.31 -6.94 6.84
N GLU A 27 -3.19 -7.57 6.07
CA GLU A 27 -2.97 -7.66 4.64
C GLU A 27 -2.76 -6.23 4.19
N ALA A 28 -1.53 -5.94 3.74
CA ALA A 28 -1.20 -4.65 3.23
C ALA A 28 -2.11 -4.43 2.03
N VAL A 29 -2.93 -3.41 2.08
CA VAL A 29 -3.90 -3.07 1.06
C VAL A 29 -3.60 -1.67 0.55
N TYR A 30 -3.83 -1.45 -0.72
CA TYR A 30 -3.86 -0.10 -1.24
C TYR A 30 -5.26 0.48 -1.11
N VAL A 31 -5.37 1.81 -1.15
CA VAL A 31 -6.63 2.53 -1.06
C VAL A 31 -7.00 3.08 -2.43
N ASN A 32 -8.24 2.86 -2.85
CA ASN A 32 -8.77 3.52 -4.05
C ASN A 32 -9.33 4.89 -3.67
N ILE A 33 -8.91 5.90 -4.40
CA ILE A 33 -9.40 7.27 -4.25
C ILE A 33 -9.85 7.82 -5.61
N THR A 34 -10.62 8.88 -5.60
CA THR A 34 -11.02 9.57 -6.83
C THR A 34 -9.93 10.53 -7.31
N ALA A 35 -10.01 10.96 -8.58
CA ALA A 35 -9.14 12.01 -9.10
C ALA A 35 -9.25 13.31 -8.28
N GLN A 36 -10.45 13.64 -7.82
CA GLN A 36 -10.71 14.82 -6.99
C GLN A 36 -10.07 14.71 -5.61
N GLU A 37 -10.13 13.53 -4.99
CA GLU A 37 -9.46 13.26 -3.71
C GLU A 37 -7.95 13.31 -3.86
N ALA A 38 -7.41 12.73 -4.95
CA ALA A 38 -5.99 12.80 -5.26
C ALA A 38 -5.53 14.26 -5.43
N LYS A 39 -6.29 15.07 -6.19
CA LYS A 39 -5.97 16.48 -6.36
C LYS A 39 -5.96 17.26 -5.05
N LYS A 40 -6.90 17.01 -4.16
CA LYS A 40 -6.91 17.62 -2.83
C LYS A 40 -5.69 17.25 -2.00
N LEU A 41 -5.26 15.99 -2.06
CA LEU A 41 -4.04 15.54 -1.39
C LEU A 41 -2.80 16.24 -1.98
N MET A 42 -2.71 16.33 -3.30
CA MET A 42 -1.61 17.02 -3.98
C MET A 42 -1.53 18.50 -3.59
N ASP A 43 -2.65 19.16 -3.43
CA ASP A 43 -2.72 20.59 -3.07
C ASP A 43 -2.41 20.85 -1.59
N ARG A 44 -2.63 19.87 -0.72
CA ARG A 44 -2.56 20.03 0.73
C ARG A 44 -1.35 19.39 1.38
N GLU A 45 -0.89 18.27 0.84
CA GLU A 45 0.21 17.47 1.40
C GLU A 45 1.53 17.76 0.70
N GLU A 46 2.62 17.42 1.37
CA GLU A 46 3.98 17.46 0.84
C GLU A 46 4.62 16.07 0.94
N GLY A 47 5.72 15.84 0.22
CA GLY A 47 6.48 14.62 0.34
C GLY A 47 5.83 13.38 -0.28
N TYR A 48 4.80 13.54 -1.09
CA TYR A 48 4.19 12.44 -1.84
C TYR A 48 4.88 12.24 -3.19
N VAL A 49 4.66 11.09 -3.79
CA VAL A 49 5.02 10.79 -5.19
C VAL A 49 3.74 10.53 -5.98
N ILE A 50 3.68 11.08 -7.18
CA ILE A 50 2.68 10.73 -8.18
C ILE A 50 3.34 9.73 -9.13
N LEU A 51 2.79 8.55 -9.27
CA LEU A 51 3.35 7.46 -10.07
C LEU A 51 2.47 7.15 -11.28
N ASP A 52 3.01 7.41 -12.46
CA ASP A 52 2.43 6.99 -13.74
C ASP A 52 2.99 5.62 -14.10
N VAL A 53 2.12 4.64 -14.29
CA VAL A 53 2.53 3.27 -14.64
C VAL A 53 2.20 2.89 -16.08
N ARG A 54 1.98 3.91 -16.92
CA ARG A 54 1.75 3.73 -18.36
C ARG A 54 3.06 3.51 -19.11
N THR A 55 3.01 3.49 -20.41
CA THR A 55 4.20 3.42 -21.26
C THR A 55 4.90 4.78 -21.40
N GLU A 56 6.14 4.76 -21.86
CA GLU A 56 6.91 5.98 -22.16
C GLU A 56 6.19 6.87 -23.20
N ASP A 57 5.63 6.26 -24.23
CA ASP A 57 4.90 7.00 -25.27
C ASP A 57 3.63 7.68 -24.72
N GLU A 58 2.88 6.98 -23.88
CA GLU A 58 1.71 7.57 -23.22
C GLU A 58 2.10 8.74 -22.30
N TYR A 59 3.14 8.57 -21.52
CA TYR A 59 3.66 9.60 -20.62
C TYR A 59 4.09 10.84 -21.38
N ALA A 60 4.81 10.68 -22.48
CA ALA A 60 5.30 11.77 -23.31
C ALA A 60 4.15 12.57 -23.98
N GLN A 61 3.02 11.95 -24.20
CA GLN A 61 1.83 12.62 -24.79
C GLN A 61 1.06 13.49 -23.78
N GLY A 62 1.34 13.31 -22.51
CA GLY A 62 0.73 14.08 -21.42
C GLY A 62 0.58 13.23 -20.17
N HIS A 63 0.94 13.80 -19.03
CA HIS A 63 0.86 13.14 -17.73
C HIS A 63 0.45 14.15 -16.64
N VAL A 64 0.03 13.64 -15.52
CA VAL A 64 -0.28 14.45 -14.35
C VAL A 64 0.98 15.23 -13.93
N PRO A 65 0.89 16.55 -13.70
CA PRO A 65 2.06 17.36 -13.37
C PRO A 65 2.87 16.79 -12.20
N GLY A 66 4.18 16.66 -12.41
CA GLY A 66 5.11 16.12 -11.42
C GLY A 66 5.14 14.60 -11.32
N ALA A 67 4.38 13.87 -12.15
CA ALA A 67 4.38 12.41 -12.11
C ALA A 67 5.74 11.83 -12.53
N VAL A 68 6.16 10.80 -11.79
CA VAL A 68 7.29 9.94 -12.11
C VAL A 68 6.78 8.74 -12.90
N LEU A 69 7.48 8.35 -13.95
CA LEU A 69 7.13 7.20 -14.75
C LEU A 69 7.88 5.95 -14.30
N ILE A 70 7.14 4.92 -13.95
CA ILE A 70 7.64 3.54 -13.90
C ILE A 70 6.57 2.68 -14.58
N PRO A 71 6.78 2.23 -15.81
CA PRO A 71 5.82 1.37 -16.48
C PRO A 71 5.45 0.14 -15.63
N ASP A 72 4.21 -0.30 -15.70
CA ASP A 72 3.69 -1.39 -14.88
C ASP A 72 4.52 -2.67 -14.95
N TYR A 73 5.06 -3.00 -16.12
CA TYR A 73 5.94 -4.16 -16.32
C TYR A 73 7.35 -4.00 -15.74
N GLU A 74 7.71 -2.82 -15.23
CA GLU A 74 9.01 -2.52 -14.61
C GLU A 74 8.93 -2.30 -13.09
N ILE A 75 7.74 -2.31 -12.50
CA ILE A 75 7.55 -2.02 -11.08
C ILE A 75 8.36 -2.96 -10.18
N GLU A 76 8.31 -4.27 -10.43
CA GLU A 76 9.01 -5.25 -9.60
C GLU A 76 10.53 -5.04 -9.56
N THR A 77 11.11 -4.58 -10.67
CA THR A 77 12.56 -4.47 -10.81
C THR A 77 13.09 -3.07 -10.50
N LYS A 78 12.28 -2.03 -10.66
CA LYS A 78 12.75 -0.63 -10.57
C LYS A 78 12.15 0.16 -9.41
N ALA A 79 11.05 -0.27 -8.83
CA ALA A 79 10.38 0.53 -7.81
C ALA A 79 11.30 0.83 -6.62
N GLU A 80 11.99 -0.15 -6.09
CA GLU A 80 12.86 0.03 -4.91
C GLU A 80 14.08 0.90 -5.18
N GLU A 81 14.56 0.98 -6.42
CA GLU A 81 15.62 1.90 -6.82
C GLU A 81 15.15 3.36 -6.91
N ILE A 82 13.93 3.57 -7.39
CA ILE A 82 13.38 4.90 -7.70
C ILE A 82 12.59 5.46 -6.52
N LEU A 83 11.79 4.62 -5.89
CA LEU A 83 10.94 4.95 -4.76
C LEU A 83 11.57 4.40 -3.48
N THR A 84 12.54 5.10 -2.96
CA THR A 84 13.41 4.63 -1.86
C THR A 84 12.77 4.70 -0.48
N ASP A 85 11.75 5.54 -0.29
CA ASP A 85 11.01 5.65 0.95
C ASP A 85 9.71 4.83 0.88
N LYS A 86 9.70 3.68 1.54
CA LYS A 86 8.55 2.77 1.54
C LYS A 86 7.36 3.25 2.36
N ASP A 87 7.54 4.26 3.19
CA ASP A 87 6.48 4.85 4.00
C ASP A 87 5.91 6.14 3.38
N GLN A 88 6.45 6.56 2.27
CA GLN A 88 6.00 7.71 1.52
C GLN A 88 4.63 7.45 0.88
N MET A 89 3.75 8.47 0.87
CA MET A 89 2.51 8.39 0.11
C MET A 89 2.81 8.32 -1.39
N ILE A 90 2.33 7.30 -2.06
CA ILE A 90 2.44 7.11 -3.50
C ILE A 90 1.04 7.07 -4.10
N MET A 91 0.75 8.05 -4.95
CA MET A 91 -0.51 8.12 -5.70
C MET A 91 -0.28 7.57 -7.10
N VAL A 92 -0.93 6.45 -7.40
CA VAL A 92 -0.70 5.65 -8.62
C VAL A 92 -1.85 5.81 -9.57
N TYR A 93 -1.56 6.00 -10.85
CA TYR A 93 -2.56 6.02 -11.90
C TYR A 93 -2.03 5.40 -13.20
N CYS A 94 -2.94 5.06 -14.09
CA CYS A 94 -2.63 4.67 -15.46
C CYS A 94 -3.57 5.36 -16.45
N ARG A 95 -3.97 4.70 -17.52
CA ARG A 95 -4.92 5.29 -18.46
C ARG A 95 -6.36 5.17 -17.99
N SER A 96 -6.79 3.98 -17.56
CA SER A 96 -8.17 3.65 -17.20
C SER A 96 -8.34 2.99 -15.83
N GLY A 97 -7.23 2.75 -15.10
CA GLY A 97 -7.24 2.18 -13.75
C GLY A 97 -6.86 0.70 -13.65
N ARG A 98 -6.82 -0.05 -14.73
CA ARG A 98 -6.49 -1.49 -14.69
C ARG A 98 -5.04 -1.76 -14.33
N ARG A 99 -4.09 -1.14 -15.04
CA ARG A 99 -2.66 -1.30 -14.79
C ARG A 99 -2.25 -0.74 -13.43
N SER A 100 -2.84 0.38 -13.03
CA SER A 100 -2.54 1.02 -11.75
C SER A 100 -2.98 0.20 -10.55
N LYS A 101 -4.09 -0.53 -10.64
CA LYS A 101 -4.52 -1.45 -9.57
C LYS A 101 -3.55 -2.62 -9.41
N ASN A 102 -3.09 -3.20 -10.52
CA ASN A 102 -2.09 -4.24 -10.48
C ASN A 102 -0.76 -3.73 -9.94
N ALA A 103 -0.31 -2.56 -10.39
CA ALA A 103 0.91 -1.93 -9.90
C ALA A 103 0.81 -1.59 -8.40
N ALA A 104 -0.32 -1.09 -7.94
CA ALA A 104 -0.57 -0.83 -6.53
C ALA A 104 -0.42 -2.09 -5.69
N GLN A 105 -0.96 -3.22 -6.14
CA GLN A 105 -0.82 -4.50 -5.46
C GLN A 105 0.64 -4.96 -5.40
N VAL A 106 1.40 -4.82 -6.48
CA VAL A 106 2.83 -5.15 -6.50
C VAL A 106 3.60 -4.27 -5.51
N LEU A 107 3.33 -2.98 -5.47
CA LEU A 107 3.97 -2.06 -4.52
C LEU A 107 3.68 -2.46 -3.06
N VAL A 108 2.46 -2.83 -2.76
CA VAL A 108 2.08 -3.35 -1.44
C VAL A 108 2.89 -4.60 -1.07
N GLU A 109 3.04 -5.53 -2.00
CA GLU A 109 3.82 -6.75 -1.82
C GLU A 109 5.32 -6.47 -1.64
N LEU A 110 5.83 -5.40 -2.25
CA LEU A 110 7.19 -4.92 -2.06
C LEU A 110 7.40 -4.19 -0.70
N GLY A 111 6.36 -3.97 0.08
CA GLY A 111 6.44 -3.38 1.40
C GLY A 111 6.16 -1.89 1.48
N TYR A 112 5.64 -1.28 0.43
CA TYR A 112 5.17 0.11 0.47
C TYR A 112 3.89 0.21 1.28
N THR A 113 3.81 1.17 2.18
CA THR A 113 2.79 1.22 3.24
C THR A 113 1.65 2.19 2.98
N ASP A 114 1.81 3.14 2.08
CA ASP A 114 0.80 4.17 1.80
C ASP A 114 0.60 4.36 0.29
N ILE A 115 -0.17 3.45 -0.30
CA ILE A 115 -0.47 3.45 -1.73
C ILE A 115 -1.92 3.89 -1.94
N ARG A 116 -2.10 4.95 -2.74
CA ARG A 116 -3.38 5.52 -3.14
C ARG A 116 -3.53 5.39 -4.65
N GLU A 117 -4.45 4.57 -5.11
CA GLU A 117 -4.70 4.36 -6.53
C GLU A 117 -5.89 5.24 -6.96
N PHE A 118 -5.71 6.08 -7.98
CA PHE A 118 -6.76 7.04 -8.36
C PHE A 118 -7.28 6.90 -9.81
N GLY A 119 -7.18 5.70 -10.36
CA GLY A 119 -7.81 5.37 -11.64
C GLY A 119 -6.96 5.74 -12.84
N GLY A 120 -7.54 6.46 -13.77
CA GLY A 120 -6.89 6.73 -15.03
C GLY A 120 -6.92 8.20 -15.45
N ILE A 121 -5.97 8.56 -16.29
CA ILE A 121 -5.85 9.92 -16.84
C ILE A 121 -7.08 10.31 -17.66
N ILE A 122 -7.82 9.34 -18.19
CA ILE A 122 -9.06 9.62 -18.91
C ILE A 122 -10.14 10.27 -18.02
N ASP A 123 -10.08 10.05 -16.73
CA ASP A 123 -10.98 10.62 -15.72
C ASP A 123 -10.35 11.78 -14.94
N TRP A 124 -9.15 12.21 -15.33
CA TRP A 124 -8.45 13.33 -14.72
C TRP A 124 -8.92 14.65 -15.32
N PRO A 125 -9.69 15.47 -14.58
CA PRO A 125 -10.29 16.69 -15.13
C PRO A 125 -9.39 17.93 -15.00
N TYR A 126 -8.17 17.76 -14.56
CA TYR A 126 -7.24 18.85 -14.28
C TYR A 126 -6.14 18.93 -15.34
N GLU A 127 -5.19 19.85 -15.15
CA GLU A 127 -4.09 20.07 -16.07
C GLU A 127 -3.18 18.83 -16.20
N THR A 128 -2.59 18.70 -17.36
CA THR A 128 -1.52 17.76 -17.66
C THR A 128 -0.32 18.52 -18.21
N GLU A 129 0.85 17.90 -18.16
CA GLU A 129 2.09 18.42 -18.74
C GLU A 129 2.71 17.38 -19.68
N GLN A 130 3.62 17.84 -20.53
CA GLN A 130 4.39 16.97 -21.43
C GLN A 130 5.87 16.94 -21.04
#